data_d8f9a803cf72a52f2eded80e38572f65
#
_entry.id   d8f9a803cf72a52f2eded80e38572f65
#
_cell.length_a   1.000
_cell.length_b   1.000
_cell.length_c   1.000
_cell.angle_alpha   90.00
_cell.angle_beta   90.00
_cell.angle_gamma   90.00
#
_symmetry.space_group_name_H-M   'P 1'
#
loop_
_entity.id
_entity.type
_entity.pdbx_description
1 polymer ?
#
loop_
_entity_poly.entity_id
_entity_poly.type
_entity_poly.pdbx_seq_one_letter_code
_entity_poly.pdbx_strand_id
1 'polypeptide(L)'
;VSYQLGSVLDMPFKDGEFDFVFSNGVLHHTTDLDKGLEELVRVMKPEGRGFLMLINDPGGIKWDMIEICRELLRDVPYRYAHDIFLKLNMPTHLRFLYLDHILVPINIRLSAKQISDKLASYGATDIERLERGADVDEFEKFENYADKEILWGSGIPRFLFSKK
;
A
#
# COMPACT_ATOMS: atom_id res chain seq x y z
N VAL A 1 -12.37 -3.64 -21.25
CA VAL A 1 -11.82 -4.05 -19.95
C VAL A 1 -12.35 -5.44 -19.64
N SER A 2 -11.47 -6.39 -19.32
CA SER A 2 -11.82 -7.73 -18.84
C SER A 2 -11.46 -7.87 -17.37
N TYR A 3 -12.21 -8.70 -16.65
CA TYR A 3 -11.95 -9.00 -15.25
C TYR A 3 -11.69 -10.50 -15.11
N GLN A 4 -10.68 -10.84 -14.32
CA GLN A 4 -10.35 -12.22 -14.02
C GLN A 4 -10.24 -12.42 -12.51
N LEU A 5 -10.86 -13.47 -11.99
CA LEU A 5 -10.70 -13.89 -10.61
C LEU A 5 -9.36 -14.63 -10.46
N GLY A 6 -8.57 -14.25 -9.47
CA GLY A 6 -7.29 -14.88 -9.18
C GLY A 6 -6.70 -14.38 -7.87
N SER A 7 -5.63 -15.03 -7.41
CA SER A 7 -4.82 -14.57 -6.28
C SER A 7 -3.66 -13.72 -6.80
N VAL A 8 -3.36 -12.62 -6.11
CA VAL A 8 -2.14 -11.83 -6.38
C VAL A 8 -0.86 -12.55 -5.95
N LEU A 9 -0.99 -13.65 -5.20
CA LEU A 9 0.12 -14.52 -4.77
C LEU A 9 0.38 -15.67 -5.75
N ASP A 10 -0.52 -15.86 -6.73
CA ASP A 10 -0.43 -16.89 -7.78
C ASP A 10 -1.30 -16.42 -8.94
N MET A 11 -0.78 -15.46 -9.71
CA MET A 11 -1.54 -14.83 -10.78
C MET A 11 -1.69 -15.80 -11.98
N PRO A 12 -2.91 -15.99 -12.50
CA PRO A 12 -3.17 -16.90 -13.62
C PRO A 12 -2.74 -16.33 -14.98
N PHE A 13 -1.57 -15.72 -15.01
CA PHE A 13 -0.94 -15.10 -16.18
C PHE A 13 0.44 -15.68 -16.43
N LYS A 14 0.88 -15.67 -17.68
CA LYS A 14 2.21 -16.13 -18.06
C LYS A 14 3.28 -15.14 -17.63
N ASP A 15 4.52 -15.63 -17.56
CA ASP A 15 5.67 -14.74 -17.41
C ASP A 15 5.74 -13.77 -18.59
N GLY A 16 5.97 -12.51 -18.30
CA GLY A 16 6.14 -11.50 -19.34
C GLY A 16 4.88 -11.24 -20.19
N GLU A 17 3.71 -11.25 -19.61
CA GLU A 17 2.47 -11.05 -20.37
C GLU A 17 2.10 -9.58 -20.56
N PHE A 18 2.43 -8.70 -19.60
CA PHE A 18 1.95 -7.32 -19.56
C PHE A 18 3.05 -6.27 -19.80
N ASP A 19 2.73 -5.28 -20.61
CA ASP A 19 3.58 -4.10 -20.82
C ASP A 19 3.56 -3.15 -19.62
N PHE A 20 2.44 -3.12 -18.89
CA PHE A 20 2.28 -2.30 -17.69
C PHE A 20 1.49 -3.04 -16.61
N VAL A 21 1.98 -3.00 -15.37
CA VAL A 21 1.32 -3.58 -14.20
C VAL A 21 1.07 -2.49 -13.16
N PHE A 22 -0.14 -2.46 -12.59
CA PHE A 22 -0.55 -1.46 -11.63
C PHE A 22 -1.06 -2.11 -10.35
N SER A 23 -0.39 -1.88 -9.23
CA SER A 23 -0.80 -2.34 -7.90
C SER A 23 -0.89 -1.15 -6.94
N ASN A 24 -2.10 -0.82 -6.55
CA ASN A 24 -2.39 0.34 -5.71
C ASN A 24 -3.10 -0.07 -4.43
N GLY A 25 -2.37 -0.13 -3.31
CA GLY A 25 -2.96 -0.39 -2.01
C GLY A 25 -3.41 -1.85 -1.79
N VAL A 26 -2.77 -2.84 -2.41
CA VAL A 26 -3.23 -4.24 -2.38
C VAL A 26 -2.28 -5.16 -1.60
N LEU A 27 -1.01 -5.21 -1.96
CA LEU A 27 -0.11 -6.29 -1.54
C LEU A 27 0.19 -6.30 -0.04
N HIS A 28 0.13 -5.17 0.63
CA HIS A 28 0.35 -5.10 2.08
C HIS A 28 -0.79 -5.74 2.91
N HIS A 29 -1.89 -6.11 2.27
CA HIS A 29 -2.99 -6.87 2.88
C HIS A 29 -2.94 -8.37 2.58
N THR A 30 -1.85 -8.86 2.01
CA THR A 30 -1.68 -10.27 1.69
C THR A 30 -0.92 -11.02 2.78
N THR A 31 -1.06 -12.34 2.80
CA THR A 31 -0.34 -13.20 3.75
C THR A 31 1.13 -13.36 3.40
N ASP A 32 1.53 -13.03 2.16
CA ASP A 32 2.89 -13.14 1.66
C ASP A 32 3.19 -11.99 0.69
N LEU A 33 3.72 -10.90 1.25
CA LEU A 33 4.07 -9.72 0.46
C LEU A 33 5.20 -10.02 -0.53
N ASP A 34 6.16 -10.85 -0.14
CA ASP A 34 7.30 -11.20 -1.00
C ASP A 34 6.83 -11.94 -2.23
N LYS A 35 5.94 -12.92 -2.08
CA LYS A 35 5.34 -13.63 -3.19
C LYS A 35 4.52 -12.71 -4.09
N GLY A 36 3.76 -11.78 -3.50
CA GLY A 36 3.01 -10.78 -4.27
C GLY A 36 3.90 -9.86 -5.12
N LEU A 37 5.03 -9.42 -4.58
CA LEU A 37 6.00 -8.60 -5.31
C LEU A 37 6.70 -9.40 -6.42
N GLU A 38 7.08 -10.65 -6.15
CA GLU A 38 7.64 -11.56 -7.15
C GLU A 38 6.68 -11.75 -8.33
N GLU A 39 5.42 -12.07 -8.05
CA GLU A 39 4.37 -12.24 -9.05
C GLU A 39 4.13 -10.97 -9.88
N LEU A 40 4.12 -9.80 -9.20
CA LEU A 40 3.97 -8.51 -9.87
C LEU A 40 5.07 -8.31 -10.95
N VAL A 41 6.31 -8.60 -10.59
CA VAL A 41 7.44 -8.47 -11.54
C VAL A 41 7.44 -9.61 -12.56
N ARG A 42 7.08 -10.86 -12.18
CA ARG A 42 7.05 -12.02 -13.07
C ARG A 42 6.18 -11.77 -14.29
N VAL A 43 4.96 -11.27 -14.08
CA VAL A 43 3.99 -11.07 -15.17
C VAL A 43 4.31 -9.89 -16.10
N MET A 44 5.25 -9.01 -15.72
CA MET A 44 5.71 -7.93 -16.58
C MET A 44 6.59 -8.47 -17.71
N LYS A 45 6.45 -7.91 -18.90
CA LYS A 45 7.40 -8.12 -20.02
C LYS A 45 8.78 -7.56 -19.67
N PRO A 46 9.86 -8.07 -20.30
CA PRO A 46 11.12 -7.32 -20.33
C PRO A 46 10.87 -5.89 -20.81
N GLU A 47 11.51 -4.92 -20.17
CA GLU A 47 11.31 -3.47 -20.39
C GLU A 47 9.88 -2.96 -20.09
N GLY A 48 8.99 -3.82 -19.63
CA GLY A 48 7.66 -3.44 -19.12
C GLY A 48 7.78 -2.54 -17.90
N ARG A 49 6.75 -1.76 -17.62
CA ARG A 49 6.70 -0.82 -16.49
C ARG A 49 5.72 -1.26 -15.43
N GLY A 50 6.02 -0.94 -14.18
CA GLY A 50 5.15 -1.21 -13.05
C GLY A 50 4.93 0.02 -12.19
N PHE A 51 3.73 0.11 -11.62
CA PHE A 51 3.41 1.03 -10.53
C PHE A 51 3.07 0.24 -9.28
N LEU A 52 3.64 0.62 -8.16
CA LEU A 52 3.36 0.04 -6.86
C LEU A 52 3.12 1.13 -5.82
N MET A 53 1.99 1.04 -5.11
CA MET A 53 1.74 1.75 -3.87
C MET A 53 1.45 0.75 -2.75
N LEU A 54 2.14 0.88 -1.64
CA LEU A 54 1.90 0.14 -0.41
C LEU A 54 1.71 1.13 0.74
N ILE A 55 0.90 0.75 1.74
CA ILE A 55 0.97 1.41 3.03
C ILE A 55 2.29 0.95 3.66
N ASN A 56 3.16 1.91 3.93
CA ASN A 56 4.48 1.65 4.47
C ASN A 56 4.53 1.90 5.99
N ASP A 57 5.72 1.76 6.53
CA ASP A 57 6.08 2.28 7.84
C ASP A 57 6.78 3.64 7.66
N PRO A 58 6.03 4.72 7.52
CA PRO A 58 6.60 6.04 7.26
C PRO A 58 7.18 6.67 8.52
N GLY A 59 6.92 6.10 9.70
CA GLY A 59 7.11 6.78 10.99
C GLY A 59 6.10 7.88 11.22
N GLY A 60 6.32 8.67 12.26
CA GLY A 60 5.48 9.80 12.62
C GLY A 60 4.31 9.46 13.54
N ILE A 61 3.89 10.47 14.30
CA ILE A 61 2.89 10.33 15.37
C ILE A 61 1.58 9.72 14.88
N LYS A 62 1.13 10.08 13.67
CA LYS A 62 -0.11 9.53 13.10
C LYS A 62 -0.05 8.00 13.00
N TRP A 63 1.05 7.48 12.51
CA TRP A 63 1.19 6.04 12.28
C TRP A 63 1.38 5.28 13.59
N ASP A 64 2.09 5.87 14.56
CA ASP A 64 2.19 5.32 15.90
C ASP A 64 0.80 5.23 16.57
N MET A 65 -0.03 6.27 16.42
CA MET A 65 -1.41 6.25 16.91
C MET A 65 -2.26 5.18 16.23
N ILE A 66 -2.10 4.98 14.92
CA ILE A 66 -2.80 3.91 14.19
C ILE A 66 -2.40 2.54 14.76
N GLU A 67 -1.12 2.29 15.02
CA GLU A 67 -0.67 1.02 15.60
C GLU A 67 -1.23 0.79 17.01
N ILE A 68 -1.25 1.82 17.85
CA ILE A 68 -1.88 1.74 19.17
C ILE A 68 -3.37 1.41 19.03
N CYS A 69 -4.08 2.05 18.10
CA CYS A 69 -5.48 1.74 17.84
C CYS A 69 -5.68 0.32 17.34
N ARG A 70 -4.81 -0.19 16.46
CA ARG A 70 -4.85 -1.59 16.00
C ARG A 70 -4.72 -2.58 17.14
N GLU A 71 -3.79 -2.32 18.05
CA GLU A 71 -3.58 -3.17 19.23
C GLU A 71 -4.79 -3.17 20.17
N LEU A 72 -5.32 -1.98 20.46
CA LEU A 72 -6.47 -1.82 21.35
C LEU A 72 -7.78 -2.38 20.77
N LEU A 73 -7.93 -2.35 19.45
CA LEU A 73 -9.16 -2.75 18.76
C LEU A 73 -9.04 -4.12 18.06
N ARG A 74 -7.99 -4.87 18.34
CA ARG A 74 -7.70 -6.17 17.72
C ARG A 74 -8.90 -7.14 17.75
N ASP A 75 -9.60 -7.18 18.87
CA ASP A 75 -10.73 -8.09 19.10
C ASP A 75 -12.10 -7.49 18.74
N VAL A 76 -12.13 -6.27 18.22
CA VAL A 76 -13.36 -5.62 17.78
C VAL A 76 -13.76 -6.13 16.40
N PRO A 77 -14.94 -6.76 16.24
CA PRO A 77 -15.38 -7.22 14.94
C PRO A 77 -15.53 -6.07 13.95
N TYR A 78 -14.99 -6.23 12.75
CA TYR A 78 -15.07 -5.24 11.67
C TYR A 78 -16.50 -4.71 11.45
N ARG A 79 -17.47 -5.64 11.39
CA ARG A 79 -18.88 -5.28 11.17
C ARG A 79 -19.44 -4.40 12.28
N TYR A 80 -19.07 -4.67 13.53
CA TYR A 80 -19.51 -3.87 14.67
C TYR A 80 -18.99 -2.43 14.59
N ALA A 81 -17.71 -2.24 14.30
CA ALA A 81 -17.11 -0.92 14.11
C ALA A 81 -17.72 -0.18 12.91
N HIS A 82 -17.93 -0.88 11.79
CA HIS A 82 -18.59 -0.33 10.61
C HIS A 82 -20.00 0.18 10.94
N ASP A 83 -20.80 -0.60 11.67
CA ASP A 83 -22.16 -0.23 12.05
C ASP A 83 -22.17 0.98 13.01
N ILE A 84 -21.20 1.08 13.92
CA ILE A 84 -21.03 2.26 14.77
C ILE A 84 -20.72 3.51 13.93
N PHE A 85 -19.78 3.42 13.01
CA PHE A 85 -19.42 4.56 12.14
C PHE A 85 -20.61 5.01 11.26
N LEU A 86 -21.46 4.07 10.83
CA LEU A 86 -22.70 4.39 10.15
C LEU A 86 -23.65 5.17 11.05
N LYS A 87 -23.86 4.71 12.29
CA LYS A 87 -24.73 5.40 13.27
C LYS A 87 -24.24 6.78 13.64
N LEU A 88 -22.92 6.99 13.62
CA LEU A 88 -22.30 8.28 13.86
C LEU A 88 -22.32 9.19 12.61
N ASN A 89 -22.96 8.78 11.52
CA ASN A 89 -22.98 9.49 10.24
C ASN A 89 -21.57 9.86 9.73
N MET A 90 -20.58 9.02 10.03
CA MET A 90 -19.22 9.25 9.55
C MET A 90 -19.18 9.21 8.03
N PRO A 91 -18.56 10.20 7.36
CA PRO A 91 -18.42 10.22 5.90
C PRO A 91 -17.75 8.94 5.37
N THR A 92 -18.21 8.45 4.22
CA THR A 92 -17.76 7.16 3.66
C THR A 92 -16.25 7.05 3.50
N HIS A 93 -15.59 8.12 3.03
CA HIS A 93 -14.14 8.14 2.84
C HIS A 93 -13.36 8.04 4.16
N LEU A 94 -13.83 8.70 5.23
CA LEU A 94 -13.21 8.58 6.56
C LEU A 94 -13.47 7.20 7.17
N ARG A 95 -14.69 6.69 7.02
CA ARG A 95 -15.07 5.36 7.49
C ARG A 95 -14.20 4.27 6.84
N PHE A 96 -14.03 4.35 5.52
CA PHE A 96 -13.15 3.46 4.79
C PHE A 96 -11.70 3.56 5.30
N LEU A 97 -11.18 4.78 5.43
CA LEU A 97 -9.82 5.02 5.89
C LEU A 97 -9.55 4.38 7.26
N TYR A 98 -10.43 4.61 8.24
CA TYR A 98 -10.25 4.04 9.59
C TYR A 98 -10.37 2.52 9.60
N LEU A 99 -11.32 1.95 8.87
CA LEU A 99 -11.51 0.51 8.80
C LEU A 99 -10.31 -0.17 8.13
N ASP A 100 -9.81 0.41 7.06
CA ASP A 100 -8.68 -0.10 6.28
C ASP A 100 -7.34 0.00 7.04
N HIS A 101 -7.11 1.07 7.77
CA HIS A 101 -5.88 1.24 8.53
C HIS A 101 -5.88 0.50 9.88
N ILE A 102 -7.02 0.45 10.57
CA ILE A 102 -7.08 -0.02 11.96
C ILE A 102 -7.56 -1.47 12.07
N LEU A 103 -8.59 -1.86 11.33
CA LEU A 103 -9.29 -3.12 11.56
C LEU A 103 -9.02 -4.21 10.51
N VAL A 104 -8.24 -3.95 9.48
CA VAL A 104 -7.83 -5.01 8.55
C VAL A 104 -6.95 -6.03 9.28
N PRO A 105 -7.15 -7.34 9.06
CA PRO A 105 -6.42 -8.37 9.77
C PRO A 105 -4.92 -8.39 9.42
N ILE A 106 -4.58 -8.05 8.19
CA ILE A 106 -3.20 -8.04 7.69
C ILE A 106 -2.89 -6.63 7.19
N ASN A 107 -1.80 -6.05 7.69
CA ASN A 107 -1.27 -4.79 7.23
C ASN A 107 0.26 -4.82 7.41
N ILE A 108 0.95 -5.36 6.40
CA ILE A 108 2.41 -5.47 6.40
C ILE A 108 2.99 -4.11 6.05
N ARG A 109 3.88 -3.62 6.90
CA ARG A 109 4.54 -2.33 6.72
C ARG A 109 6.02 -2.49 6.48
N LEU A 110 6.50 -1.84 5.44
CA LEU A 110 7.91 -1.78 5.09
C LEU A 110 8.31 -0.32 4.89
N SER A 111 9.54 0.03 5.21
CA SER A 111 10.10 1.32 4.80
C SER A 111 10.21 1.41 3.27
N ALA A 112 10.25 2.63 2.75
CA ALA A 112 10.44 2.85 1.31
C ALA A 112 11.69 2.16 0.78
N LYS A 113 12.78 2.16 1.58
CA LYS A 113 14.02 1.46 1.24
C LYS A 113 13.82 -0.05 1.13
N GLN A 114 13.16 -0.67 2.10
CA GLN A 114 12.89 -2.12 2.07
C GLN A 114 12.04 -2.52 0.86
N ILE A 115 11.05 -1.70 0.48
CA ILE A 115 10.23 -1.94 -0.72
C ILE A 115 11.10 -1.88 -1.98
N SER A 116 11.94 -0.85 -2.12
CA SER A 116 12.86 -0.71 -3.25
C SER A 116 13.85 -1.87 -3.34
N ASP A 117 14.48 -2.26 -2.21
CA ASP A 117 15.42 -3.37 -2.16
C ASP A 117 14.75 -4.69 -2.58
N LYS A 118 13.52 -4.94 -2.13
CA LYS A 118 12.73 -6.13 -2.52
C LYS A 118 12.39 -6.12 -4.01
N LEU A 119 11.88 -5.01 -4.55
CA LEU A 119 11.62 -4.89 -5.99
C LEU A 119 12.87 -5.20 -6.82
N ALA A 120 14.02 -4.63 -6.43
CA ALA A 120 15.29 -4.89 -7.10
C ALA A 120 15.69 -6.37 -7.04
N SER A 121 15.45 -7.05 -5.92
CA SER A 121 15.78 -8.48 -5.76
C SER A 121 14.95 -9.40 -6.67
N TYR A 122 13.76 -8.95 -7.09
CA TYR A 122 12.90 -9.68 -8.05
C TYR A 122 13.12 -9.25 -9.51
N GLY A 123 14.13 -8.42 -9.77
CA GLY A 123 14.52 -8.05 -11.14
C GLY A 123 13.92 -6.73 -11.64
N ALA A 124 13.34 -5.92 -10.74
CA ALA A 124 12.97 -4.55 -11.09
C ALA A 124 14.22 -3.65 -11.19
N THR A 125 14.18 -2.73 -12.14
CA THR A 125 15.20 -1.70 -12.42
C THR A 125 14.54 -0.34 -12.50
N ASP A 126 15.34 0.73 -12.58
CA ASP A 126 14.86 2.11 -12.70
C ASP A 126 13.78 2.46 -11.67
N ILE A 127 14.00 2.00 -10.41
CA ILE A 127 13.05 2.15 -9.33
C ILE A 127 13.06 3.61 -8.86
N GLU A 128 12.00 4.32 -9.21
CA GLU A 128 11.79 5.72 -8.86
C GLU A 128 10.69 5.84 -7.82
N ARG A 129 10.97 6.47 -6.67
CA ARG A 129 9.95 6.87 -5.71
C ARG A 129 9.28 8.16 -6.18
N LEU A 130 7.96 8.11 -6.35
CA LEU A 130 7.19 9.31 -6.67
C LEU A 130 6.96 10.16 -5.41
N GLU A 131 7.33 11.42 -5.48
CA GLU A 131 7.22 12.35 -4.34
C GLU A 131 5.86 13.05 -4.25
N ARG A 132 5.10 13.05 -5.36
CA ARG A 132 3.83 13.79 -5.48
C ARG A 132 2.78 12.99 -6.24
N GLY A 133 1.52 13.42 -6.10
CA GLY A 133 0.39 12.91 -6.89
C GLY A 133 -0.56 11.99 -6.13
N ALA A 134 -0.60 12.02 -4.80
CA ALA A 134 -1.60 11.33 -4.01
C ALA A 134 -2.40 12.26 -3.13
N ASP A 135 -3.64 12.51 -3.52
CA ASP A 135 -4.58 13.33 -2.75
C ASP A 135 -4.87 12.80 -1.35
N VAL A 136 -4.54 11.55 -1.08
CA VAL A 136 -4.76 10.89 0.22
C VAL A 136 -3.55 10.99 1.15
N ASP A 137 -2.38 11.43 0.65
CA ASP A 137 -1.17 11.53 1.45
C ASP A 137 -1.10 12.89 2.14
N GLU A 138 -1.27 12.91 3.45
CA GLU A 138 -1.17 14.14 4.25
C GLU A 138 0.23 14.75 4.22
N PHE A 139 1.27 13.94 4.04
CA PHE A 139 2.63 14.45 3.91
C PHE A 139 2.77 15.36 2.68
N GLU A 140 2.08 15.06 1.58
CA GLU A 140 2.02 15.90 0.40
C GLU A 140 1.12 17.13 0.61
N LYS A 141 -0.08 16.92 1.17
CA LYS A 141 -1.04 18.01 1.42
C LYS A 141 -0.47 19.12 2.28
N PHE A 142 0.33 18.76 3.25
CA PHE A 142 0.90 19.67 4.23
C PHE A 142 2.40 19.89 4.02
N GLU A 143 2.86 19.93 2.76
CA GLU A 143 4.28 20.06 2.42
C GLU A 143 4.97 21.27 3.06
N ASN A 144 4.23 22.34 3.32
CA ASN A 144 4.73 23.57 3.95
C ASN A 144 4.69 23.57 5.49
N TYR A 145 4.22 22.47 6.11
CA TYR A 145 4.22 22.35 7.57
C TYR A 145 5.62 22.02 8.07
N ALA A 146 6.13 22.81 9.03
CA ALA A 146 7.48 22.63 9.57
C ALA A 146 7.69 21.24 10.21
N ASP A 147 6.63 20.69 10.83
CA ASP A 147 6.68 19.46 11.61
C ASP A 147 6.05 18.27 10.86
N LYS A 148 5.92 18.34 9.55
CA LYS A 148 5.24 17.30 8.76
C LYS A 148 5.88 15.91 8.91
N GLU A 149 7.20 15.84 9.01
CA GLU A 149 7.92 14.57 9.20
C GLU A 149 7.66 13.97 10.58
N ILE A 150 7.52 14.81 11.61
CA ILE A 150 7.17 14.36 12.96
C ILE A 150 5.72 13.83 12.98
N LEU A 151 4.81 14.49 12.26
CA LEU A 151 3.39 14.14 12.26
C LEU A 151 3.08 12.94 11.36
N TRP A 152 3.62 12.92 10.14
CA TRP A 152 3.24 11.96 9.09
C TRP A 152 4.40 11.11 8.57
N GLY A 153 5.60 11.24 9.15
CA GLY A 153 6.79 10.49 8.74
C GLY A 153 7.23 10.84 7.33
N SER A 154 7.54 9.83 6.52
CA SER A 154 8.04 10.00 5.15
C SER A 154 6.95 9.94 4.07
N GLY A 155 5.68 9.94 4.45
CA GLY A 155 4.56 9.82 3.52
C GLY A 155 4.36 8.40 2.93
N ILE A 156 3.35 8.25 2.09
CA ILE A 156 3.00 6.96 1.46
C ILE A 156 3.89 6.72 0.24
N PRO A 157 4.72 5.67 0.21
CA PRO A 157 5.61 5.41 -0.91
C PRO A 157 4.85 4.88 -2.12
N ARG A 158 5.16 5.46 -3.23
CA ARG A 158 4.71 5.04 -4.56
C ARG A 158 5.92 4.93 -5.44
N PHE A 159 5.99 3.86 -6.19
CA PHE A 159 7.12 3.56 -7.05
C PHE A 159 6.67 3.37 -8.49
N LEU A 160 7.44 3.93 -9.40
CA LEU A 160 7.52 3.50 -10.79
C LEU A 160 8.81 2.69 -10.97
N PHE A 161 8.74 1.63 -11.74
CA PHE A 161 9.91 0.79 -12.01
C PHE A 161 9.77 0.10 -13.37
N SER A 162 10.87 -0.39 -13.89
CA SER A 162 10.95 -1.23 -15.09
C SER A 162 11.32 -2.66 -14.71
N LYS A 163 11.08 -3.62 -15.57
CA LYS A 163 11.65 -4.97 -15.49
C LYS A 163 12.84 -5.07 -16.43
N LYS A 164 13.92 -5.66 -15.92
CA LYS A 164 15.09 -5.99 -16.73
C LYS A 164 14.79 -7.03 -17.81
#